data_8dd28ad792ccf880918d3178f703eb23
#
_entry.id   8dd28ad792ccf880918d3178f703eb23
#
_cell.length_a   1.000
_cell.length_b   1.000
_cell.length_c   1.000
_cell.angle_alpha   90.00
_cell.angle_beta   90.00
_cell.angle_gamma   90.00
#
_symmetry.space_group_name_H-M   'P 1'
#
loop_
_entity.id
_entity.type
_entity.pdbx_description
1 polymer ?
#
loop_
_entity_poly.entity_id
_entity_poly.type
_entity_poly.pdbx_seq_one_letter_code
_entity_poly.pdbx_strand_id
1 'polypeptide(L)'
;MPQQANKKLKFIKRKKHDIAISKYTKLIEKEPKNYQAYKERGNAYYRKKLYHLAIKDYTKAIELNPEYFLAYNNRGIVYSVLGLYELAIDDYNKAIELKPNNGMPYNNRGFTYLLMGKIEEAEKDIRKSLELNPNNIYALNSMAELFAVKGMPEEACKWLKKAIAKGYNNWKYLKTSKTYDAIRNHPCFQEIIKSHP
;
A
#
# COMPACT_ATOMS: atom_id res chain seq x y z
N MET A 1 17.16 24.71 -10.72
CA MET A 1 15.84 24.50 -11.34
C MET A 1 15.05 23.26 -10.86
N PRO A 2 15.62 22.08 -10.53
CA PRO A 2 14.83 20.91 -10.08
C PRO A 2 14.07 21.11 -8.76
N GLN A 3 14.60 21.92 -7.83
CA GLN A 3 13.97 22.13 -6.52
C GLN A 3 12.65 22.92 -6.57
N GLN A 4 12.54 23.89 -7.48
CA GLN A 4 11.29 24.67 -7.65
C GLN A 4 10.18 23.83 -8.28
N ALA A 5 10.52 22.99 -9.27
CA ALA A 5 9.58 22.06 -9.88
C ALA A 5 9.03 21.04 -8.84
N ASN A 6 9.89 20.51 -7.97
CA ASN A 6 9.51 19.62 -6.88
C ASN A 6 8.60 20.28 -5.83
N LYS A 7 8.86 21.56 -5.47
CA LYS A 7 7.99 22.34 -4.58
C LYS A 7 6.61 22.57 -5.21
N LYS A 8 6.57 22.95 -6.48
CA LYS A 8 5.31 23.16 -7.23
C LYS A 8 4.48 21.88 -7.34
N LEU A 9 5.11 20.73 -7.63
CA LEU A 9 4.45 19.43 -7.72
C LEU A 9 3.88 18.98 -6.36
N LYS A 10 4.62 19.17 -5.26
CA LYS A 10 4.11 18.90 -3.90
C LYS A 10 2.93 19.79 -3.54
N PHE A 11 2.96 21.07 -3.90
CA PHE A 11 1.86 22.01 -3.68
C PHE A 11 0.60 21.58 -4.47
N ILE A 12 0.75 21.23 -5.74
CA ILE A 12 -0.36 20.76 -6.59
C ILE A 12 -0.98 19.47 -6.01
N LYS A 13 -0.15 18.49 -5.62
CA LYS A 13 -0.62 17.24 -5.01
C LYS A 13 -1.39 17.51 -3.70
N ARG A 14 -0.86 18.40 -2.84
CA ARG A 14 -1.51 18.77 -1.58
C ARG A 14 -2.88 19.41 -1.83
N LYS A 15 -2.95 20.38 -2.75
CA LYS A 15 -4.19 21.03 -3.17
C LYS A 15 -5.23 20.05 -3.72
N LYS A 16 -4.80 19.02 -4.48
CA LYS A 16 -5.69 17.95 -4.99
C LYS A 16 -6.36 17.18 -3.85
N HIS A 17 -5.64 16.87 -2.78
CA HIS A 17 -6.22 16.15 -1.62
C HIS A 17 -7.16 17.04 -0.81
N ASP A 18 -6.87 18.34 -0.68
CA ASP A 18 -7.76 19.30 -0.02
C ASP A 18 -9.07 19.46 -0.78
N ILE A 19 -9.02 19.52 -2.11
CA ILE A 19 -10.20 19.55 -2.97
C ILE A 19 -11.03 18.27 -2.79
N ALA A 20 -10.37 17.09 -2.73
CA ALA A 20 -11.07 15.83 -2.52
C ALA A 20 -11.76 15.79 -1.15
N ILE A 21 -11.09 16.23 -0.08
CA ILE A 21 -11.67 16.33 1.26
C ILE A 21 -12.90 17.23 1.23
N SER A 22 -12.81 18.44 0.67
CA SER A 22 -13.92 19.38 0.58
C SER A 22 -15.09 18.79 -0.22
N LYS A 23 -14.81 18.17 -1.38
CA LYS A 23 -15.83 17.52 -2.22
C LYS A 23 -16.62 16.47 -1.46
N TYR A 24 -15.91 15.53 -0.81
CA TYR A 24 -16.56 14.42 -0.11
C TYR A 24 -17.20 14.85 1.20
N THR A 25 -16.71 15.91 1.85
CA THR A 25 -17.38 16.52 3.00
C THR A 25 -18.76 17.07 2.62
N LYS A 26 -18.84 17.86 1.53
CA LYS A 26 -20.13 18.36 1.01
C LYS A 26 -21.07 17.23 0.57
N LEU A 27 -20.51 16.14 0.01
CA LEU A 27 -21.32 14.98 -0.34
C LEU A 27 -21.89 14.27 0.89
N ILE A 28 -21.10 14.10 1.94
CA ILE A 28 -21.51 13.49 3.20
C ILE A 28 -22.57 14.36 3.92
N GLU A 29 -22.47 15.68 3.85
CA GLU A 29 -23.49 16.60 4.40
C GLU A 29 -24.85 16.41 3.70
N LYS A 30 -24.86 16.14 2.39
CA LYS A 30 -26.08 15.88 1.61
C LYS A 30 -26.57 14.44 1.76
N GLU A 31 -25.65 13.49 1.85
CA GLU A 31 -25.90 12.06 1.86
C GLU A 31 -25.18 11.39 3.04
N PRO A 32 -25.65 11.55 4.30
CA PRO A 32 -24.93 11.07 5.49
C PRO A 32 -24.72 9.54 5.54
N LYS A 33 -25.46 8.77 4.73
CA LYS A 33 -25.34 7.31 4.64
C LYS A 33 -24.48 6.84 3.46
N ASN A 34 -23.84 7.73 2.71
CA ASN A 34 -22.99 7.39 1.57
C ASN A 34 -21.64 6.86 2.05
N TYR A 35 -21.53 5.55 2.30
CA TYR A 35 -20.32 4.90 2.78
C TYR A 35 -19.14 5.05 1.83
N GLN A 36 -19.38 5.16 0.51
CA GLN A 36 -18.34 5.38 -0.48
C GLN A 36 -17.70 6.76 -0.34
N ALA A 37 -18.49 7.79 -0.02
CA ALA A 37 -17.98 9.13 0.21
C ALA A 37 -17.06 9.18 1.43
N TYR A 38 -17.40 8.49 2.52
CA TYR A 38 -16.51 8.34 3.67
C TYR A 38 -15.19 7.64 3.28
N LYS A 39 -15.25 6.52 2.56
CA LYS A 39 -14.03 5.83 2.12
C LYS A 39 -13.15 6.73 1.25
N GLU A 40 -13.71 7.48 0.33
CA GLU A 40 -12.92 8.37 -0.53
C GLU A 40 -12.33 9.56 0.24
N ARG A 41 -13.05 10.13 1.21
CA ARG A 41 -12.48 11.15 2.11
C ARG A 41 -11.37 10.57 2.99
N GLY A 42 -11.56 9.37 3.50
CA GLY A 42 -10.54 8.61 4.21
C GLY A 42 -9.27 8.40 3.37
N ASN A 43 -9.42 8.06 2.09
CA ASN A 43 -8.29 7.97 1.15
C ASN A 43 -7.54 9.31 1.03
N ALA A 44 -8.26 10.43 0.96
CA ALA A 44 -7.65 11.76 0.88
C ALA A 44 -6.91 12.12 2.19
N TYR A 45 -7.49 11.79 3.36
CA TYR A 45 -6.83 11.95 4.66
C TYR A 45 -5.57 11.08 4.77
N TYR A 46 -5.62 9.80 4.36
CA TYR A 46 -4.46 8.93 4.32
C TYR A 46 -3.31 9.53 3.50
N ARG A 47 -3.60 10.04 2.30
CA ARG A 47 -2.60 10.68 1.42
C ARG A 47 -1.99 11.94 2.02
N LYS A 48 -2.72 12.63 2.91
CA LYS A 48 -2.23 13.76 3.70
C LYS A 48 -1.53 13.32 4.98
N LYS A 49 -1.44 12.03 5.27
CA LYS A 49 -0.93 11.44 6.51
C LYS A 49 -1.75 11.82 7.77
N LEU A 50 -3.00 12.19 7.59
CA LEU A 50 -3.96 12.45 8.66
C LEU A 50 -4.63 11.12 9.05
N TYR A 51 -3.84 10.21 9.61
CA TYR A 51 -4.18 8.80 9.78
C TYR A 51 -5.40 8.58 10.69
N HIS A 52 -5.50 9.34 11.79
CA HIS A 52 -6.65 9.24 12.68
C HIS A 52 -7.98 9.61 12.00
N LEU A 53 -7.97 10.63 11.11
CA LEU A 53 -9.16 11.00 10.33
C LEU A 53 -9.49 9.95 9.27
N ALA A 54 -8.47 9.35 8.65
CA ALA A 54 -8.66 8.25 7.71
C ALA A 54 -9.31 7.03 8.39
N ILE A 55 -8.80 6.62 9.56
CA ILE A 55 -9.38 5.52 10.36
C ILE A 55 -10.83 5.82 10.71
N LYS A 56 -11.13 7.04 11.19
CA LYS A 56 -12.50 7.46 11.53
C LYS A 56 -13.45 7.32 10.34
N ASP A 57 -13.04 7.77 9.17
CA ASP A 57 -13.87 7.72 7.97
C ASP A 57 -14.04 6.28 7.44
N TYR A 58 -12.98 5.45 7.44
CA TYR A 58 -13.12 4.04 7.07
C TYR A 58 -14.00 3.26 8.05
N THR A 59 -13.90 3.55 9.35
CA THR A 59 -14.77 2.96 10.36
C THR A 59 -16.23 3.35 10.10
N LYS A 60 -16.50 4.64 9.79
CA LYS A 60 -17.85 5.07 9.43
C LYS A 60 -18.38 4.40 8.16
N ALA A 61 -17.50 4.20 7.16
CA ALA A 61 -17.89 3.46 5.95
C ALA A 61 -18.26 1.99 6.25
N ILE A 62 -17.54 1.34 7.18
CA ILE A 62 -17.82 -0.02 7.66
C ILE A 62 -19.13 -0.10 8.44
N GLU A 63 -19.39 0.86 9.36
CA GLU A 63 -20.65 0.93 10.08
C GLU A 63 -21.86 1.07 9.15
N LEU A 64 -21.73 1.82 8.07
CA LEU A 64 -22.78 2.03 7.09
C LEU A 64 -22.94 0.87 6.11
N ASN A 65 -21.88 0.16 5.81
CA ASN A 65 -21.86 -1.03 4.98
C ASN A 65 -20.83 -2.05 5.48
N PRO A 66 -21.21 -2.99 6.36
CA PRO A 66 -20.31 -4.00 6.92
C PRO A 66 -19.71 -4.98 5.88
N GLU A 67 -20.24 -5.04 4.67
CA GLU A 67 -19.72 -5.88 3.57
C GLU A 67 -18.75 -5.13 2.65
N TYR A 68 -18.41 -3.89 2.99
CA TYR A 68 -17.55 -3.07 2.13
C TYR A 68 -16.07 -3.38 2.35
N PHE A 69 -15.58 -4.45 1.73
CA PHE A 69 -14.21 -4.96 1.88
C PHE A 69 -13.11 -3.91 1.65
N LEU A 70 -13.35 -2.90 0.77
CA LEU A 70 -12.36 -1.85 0.51
C LEU A 70 -12.12 -0.96 1.73
N ALA A 71 -13.11 -0.74 2.58
CA ALA A 71 -12.94 0.07 3.78
C ALA A 71 -12.08 -0.66 4.82
N TYR A 72 -12.31 -1.97 5.01
CA TYR A 72 -11.44 -2.82 5.84
C TYR A 72 -10.01 -2.84 5.29
N ASN A 73 -9.84 -3.16 4.00
CA ASN A 73 -8.51 -3.19 3.40
C ASN A 73 -7.75 -1.87 3.58
N ASN A 74 -8.42 -0.72 3.38
CA ASN A 74 -7.78 0.58 3.48
C ASN A 74 -7.50 1.00 4.93
N ARG A 75 -8.37 0.61 5.88
CA ARG A 75 -8.11 0.84 7.31
C ARG A 75 -6.93 -0.02 7.79
N GLY A 76 -6.87 -1.27 7.35
CA GLY A 76 -5.73 -2.16 7.58
C GLY A 76 -4.40 -1.58 7.07
N ILE A 77 -4.39 -0.94 5.88
CA ILE A 77 -3.20 -0.23 5.38
C ILE A 77 -2.78 0.87 6.36
N VAL A 78 -3.73 1.65 6.89
CA VAL A 78 -3.41 2.72 7.86
C VAL A 78 -2.86 2.13 9.14
N TYR A 79 -3.46 1.06 9.68
CA TYR A 79 -2.96 0.38 10.86
C TYR A 79 -1.54 -0.18 10.65
N SER A 80 -1.28 -0.80 9.50
CA SER A 80 0.06 -1.30 9.16
C SER A 80 1.10 -0.18 9.11
N VAL A 81 0.76 0.98 8.52
CA VAL A 81 1.65 2.17 8.49
C VAL A 81 1.93 2.73 9.89
N LEU A 82 0.99 2.58 10.82
CA LEU A 82 1.13 2.99 12.23
C LEU A 82 1.84 1.94 13.10
N GLY A 83 2.20 0.77 12.55
CA GLY A 83 2.80 -0.34 13.30
C GLY A 83 1.80 -1.15 14.14
N LEU A 84 0.50 -0.90 13.97
CA LEU A 84 -0.59 -1.63 14.64
C LEU A 84 -0.93 -2.88 13.82
N TYR A 85 0.04 -3.81 13.74
CA TYR A 85 0.01 -4.91 12.78
C TYR A 85 -1.12 -5.90 13.02
N GLU A 86 -1.44 -6.22 14.27
CA GLU A 86 -2.53 -7.12 14.62
C GLU A 86 -3.87 -6.58 14.12
N LEU A 87 -4.16 -5.29 14.37
CA LEU A 87 -5.37 -4.63 13.87
C LEU A 87 -5.41 -4.60 12.33
N ALA A 88 -4.25 -4.44 11.69
CA ALA A 88 -4.16 -4.49 10.23
C ALA A 88 -4.52 -5.89 9.71
N ILE A 89 -4.01 -6.94 10.34
CA ILE A 89 -4.27 -8.34 9.97
C ILE A 89 -5.74 -8.67 10.13
N ASP A 90 -6.38 -8.25 11.23
CA ASP A 90 -7.82 -8.47 11.45
C ASP A 90 -8.66 -7.82 10.34
N ASP A 91 -8.33 -6.60 9.96
CA ASP A 91 -9.00 -5.89 8.88
C ASP A 91 -8.78 -6.58 7.51
N TYR A 92 -7.56 -7.05 7.23
CA TYR A 92 -7.30 -7.80 5.99
C TYR A 92 -7.99 -9.16 5.98
N ASN A 93 -8.07 -9.85 7.13
CA ASN A 93 -8.83 -11.10 7.26
C ASN A 93 -10.28 -10.87 6.89
N LYS A 94 -10.90 -9.79 7.41
CA LYS A 94 -12.28 -9.46 7.07
C LYS A 94 -12.44 -9.09 5.59
N ALA A 95 -11.50 -8.34 5.02
CA ALA A 95 -11.51 -8.01 3.60
C ALA A 95 -11.38 -9.27 2.70
N ILE A 96 -10.58 -10.26 3.11
CA ILE A 96 -10.43 -11.55 2.42
C ILE A 96 -11.70 -12.39 2.54
N GLU A 97 -12.29 -12.47 3.72
CA GLU A 97 -13.58 -13.16 3.94
C GLU A 97 -14.66 -12.62 2.98
N LEU A 98 -14.76 -11.29 2.88
CA LEU A 98 -15.75 -10.62 2.03
C LEU A 98 -15.47 -10.75 0.53
N LYS A 99 -14.19 -10.83 0.13
CA LYS A 99 -13.76 -10.91 -1.27
C LYS A 99 -12.54 -11.83 -1.44
N PRO A 100 -12.71 -13.15 -1.33
CA PRO A 100 -11.59 -14.11 -1.33
C PRO A 100 -10.83 -14.19 -2.65
N ASN A 101 -11.42 -13.75 -3.75
CA ASN A 101 -10.78 -13.72 -5.07
C ASN A 101 -10.11 -12.37 -5.40
N ASN A 102 -9.96 -11.47 -4.42
CA ASN A 102 -9.25 -10.21 -4.59
C ASN A 102 -7.83 -10.31 -4.02
N GLY A 103 -6.81 -10.17 -4.88
CA GLY A 103 -5.40 -10.30 -4.47
C GLY A 103 -4.88 -9.14 -3.59
N MET A 104 -5.56 -7.98 -3.55
CA MET A 104 -5.05 -6.82 -2.80
C MET A 104 -4.91 -7.08 -1.29
N PRO A 105 -5.93 -7.56 -0.56
CA PRO A 105 -5.79 -7.75 0.88
C PRO A 105 -4.80 -8.86 1.23
N TYR A 106 -4.64 -9.89 0.39
CA TYR A 106 -3.57 -10.88 0.55
C TYR A 106 -2.19 -10.23 0.47
N ASN A 107 -1.93 -9.42 -0.57
CA ASN A 107 -0.65 -8.72 -0.68
C ASN A 107 -0.37 -7.80 0.53
N ASN A 108 -1.38 -7.06 0.97
CA ASN A 108 -1.22 -6.12 2.08
C ASN A 108 -0.98 -6.85 3.40
N ARG A 109 -1.68 -7.98 3.64
CA ARG A 109 -1.46 -8.85 4.80
C ARG A 109 -0.08 -9.50 4.73
N GLY A 110 0.30 -10.05 3.58
CA GLY A 110 1.61 -10.62 3.36
C GLY A 110 2.75 -9.63 3.59
N PHE A 111 2.61 -8.40 3.10
CA PHE A 111 3.58 -7.35 3.37
C PHE A 111 3.63 -6.98 4.87
N THR A 112 2.49 -6.96 5.55
CA THR A 112 2.43 -6.71 7.00
C THR A 112 3.11 -7.86 7.77
N TYR A 113 2.91 -9.12 7.38
CA TYR A 113 3.65 -10.26 7.93
C TYR A 113 5.16 -10.13 7.71
N LEU A 114 5.60 -9.64 6.53
CA LEU A 114 7.00 -9.38 6.27
C LEU A 114 7.58 -8.33 7.24
N LEU A 115 6.84 -7.27 7.52
CA LEU A 115 7.25 -6.26 8.51
C LEU A 115 7.33 -6.80 9.95
N MET A 116 6.55 -7.85 10.26
CA MET A 116 6.59 -8.57 11.54
C MET A 116 7.68 -9.65 11.60
N GLY A 117 8.40 -9.90 10.50
CA GLY A 117 9.36 -11.00 10.40
C GLY A 117 8.73 -12.40 10.23
N LYS A 118 7.43 -12.48 9.96
CA LYS A 118 6.69 -13.72 9.70
C LYS A 118 6.83 -14.10 8.24
N ILE A 119 7.98 -14.70 7.90
CA ILE A 119 8.42 -14.87 6.50
C ILE A 119 7.56 -15.87 5.73
N GLU A 120 7.19 -16.98 6.36
CA GLU A 120 6.38 -18.06 5.74
C GLU A 120 4.97 -17.59 5.43
N GLU A 121 4.33 -16.90 6.37
CA GLU A 121 3.00 -16.34 6.18
C GLU A 121 3.03 -15.22 5.11
N ALA A 122 4.09 -14.40 5.11
CA ALA A 122 4.29 -13.37 4.09
C ALA A 122 4.39 -13.99 2.70
N GLU A 123 5.22 -15.02 2.54
CA GLU A 123 5.40 -15.70 1.24
C GLU A 123 4.10 -16.32 0.75
N LYS A 124 3.37 -17.02 1.62
CA LYS A 124 2.08 -17.64 1.29
C LYS A 124 1.09 -16.62 0.75
N ASP A 125 0.93 -15.50 1.42
CA ASP A 125 -0.04 -14.48 1.06
C ASP A 125 0.37 -13.71 -0.20
N ILE A 126 1.65 -13.35 -0.35
CA ILE A 126 2.14 -12.66 -1.55
C ILE A 126 1.98 -13.59 -2.78
N ARG A 127 2.28 -14.90 -2.66
CA ARG A 127 2.05 -15.87 -3.72
C ARG A 127 0.57 -15.98 -4.07
N LYS A 128 -0.33 -16.02 -3.07
CA LYS A 128 -1.77 -16.03 -3.31
C LYS A 128 -2.24 -14.77 -4.05
N SER A 129 -1.69 -13.60 -3.70
CA SER A 129 -1.98 -12.38 -4.44
C SER A 129 -1.56 -12.44 -5.90
N LEU A 130 -0.38 -13.02 -6.20
CA LEU A 130 0.13 -13.19 -7.56
C LEU A 130 -0.61 -14.28 -8.34
N GLU A 131 -1.09 -15.33 -7.67
CA GLU A 131 -1.98 -16.34 -8.28
C GLU A 131 -3.28 -15.69 -8.77
N LEU A 132 -3.89 -14.84 -7.95
CA LEU A 132 -5.12 -14.13 -8.28
C LEU A 132 -4.92 -13.00 -9.30
N ASN A 133 -3.76 -12.35 -9.30
CA ASN A 133 -3.39 -11.32 -10.26
C ASN A 133 -1.87 -11.32 -10.53
N PRO A 134 -1.39 -12.04 -11.55
CA PRO A 134 0.05 -12.15 -11.88
C PRO A 134 0.71 -10.83 -12.27
N ASN A 135 -0.07 -9.82 -12.63
CA ASN A 135 0.42 -8.49 -13.03
C ASN A 135 0.29 -7.43 -11.93
N ASN A 136 -0.03 -7.82 -10.70
CA ASN A 136 -0.09 -6.89 -9.58
C ASN A 136 1.32 -6.37 -9.24
N ILE A 137 1.62 -5.12 -9.65
CA ILE A 137 2.94 -4.50 -9.49
C ILE A 137 3.38 -4.41 -8.04
N TYR A 138 2.44 -4.26 -7.11
CA TYR A 138 2.74 -4.21 -5.67
C TYR A 138 3.09 -5.60 -5.13
N ALA A 139 2.39 -6.63 -5.56
CA ALA A 139 2.70 -8.01 -5.15
C ALA A 139 4.03 -8.50 -5.76
N LEU A 140 4.34 -8.10 -7.00
CA LEU A 140 5.65 -8.34 -7.60
C LEU A 140 6.77 -7.65 -6.80
N ASN A 141 6.56 -6.40 -6.35
CA ASN A 141 7.52 -5.70 -5.49
C ASN A 141 7.60 -6.36 -4.11
N SER A 142 6.47 -6.74 -3.49
CA SER A 142 6.48 -7.44 -2.20
C SER A 142 7.23 -8.77 -2.26
N MET A 143 7.18 -9.47 -3.40
CA MET A 143 8.00 -10.67 -3.61
C MET A 143 9.49 -10.33 -3.68
N ALA A 144 9.85 -9.20 -4.32
CA ALA A 144 11.24 -8.72 -4.32
C ALA A 144 11.72 -8.38 -2.90
N GLU A 145 10.87 -7.74 -2.10
CA GLU A 145 11.18 -7.40 -0.70
C GLU A 145 11.34 -8.67 0.16
N LEU A 146 10.49 -9.66 -0.03
CA LEU A 146 10.59 -10.95 0.64
C LEU A 146 11.96 -11.61 0.39
N PHE A 147 12.39 -11.69 -0.87
CA PHE A 147 13.69 -12.26 -1.20
C PHE A 147 14.86 -11.38 -0.73
N ALA A 148 14.69 -10.06 -0.70
CA ALA A 148 15.68 -9.16 -0.12
C ALA A 148 15.86 -9.39 1.39
N VAL A 149 14.75 -9.53 2.14
CA VAL A 149 14.79 -9.84 3.57
C VAL A 149 15.38 -11.23 3.83
N LYS A 150 15.14 -12.20 2.94
CA LYS A 150 15.77 -13.54 2.98
C LYS A 150 17.28 -13.52 2.66
N GLY A 151 17.84 -12.37 2.26
CA GLY A 151 19.26 -12.26 1.85
C GLY A 151 19.54 -12.93 0.50
N MET A 152 18.57 -12.98 -0.40
CA MET A 152 18.66 -13.59 -1.73
C MET A 152 18.62 -12.52 -2.82
N PRO A 153 19.74 -11.81 -3.07
CA PRO A 153 19.75 -10.60 -3.89
C PRO A 153 19.39 -10.84 -5.36
N GLU A 154 19.81 -11.95 -5.95
CA GLU A 154 19.54 -12.26 -7.36
C GLU A 154 18.04 -12.47 -7.59
N GLU A 155 17.38 -13.24 -6.73
CA GLU A 155 15.94 -13.47 -6.81
C GLU A 155 15.16 -12.18 -6.53
N ALA A 156 15.60 -11.40 -5.53
CA ALA A 156 15.01 -10.08 -5.25
C ALA A 156 15.07 -9.16 -6.46
N CYS A 157 16.25 -9.05 -7.10
CA CYS A 157 16.44 -8.24 -8.31
C CYS A 157 15.60 -8.75 -9.49
N LYS A 158 15.47 -10.05 -9.66
CA LYS A 158 14.64 -10.66 -10.71
C LYS A 158 13.15 -10.28 -10.55
N TRP A 159 12.63 -10.36 -9.33
CA TRP A 159 11.25 -9.94 -9.04
C TRP A 159 11.06 -8.43 -9.17
N LEU A 160 12.04 -7.65 -8.73
CA LEU A 160 12.00 -6.19 -8.86
C LEU A 160 12.02 -5.75 -10.33
N LYS A 161 12.86 -6.36 -11.18
CA LYS A 161 12.87 -6.12 -12.64
C LYS A 161 11.51 -6.45 -13.26
N LYS A 162 10.82 -7.53 -12.83
CA LYS A 162 9.45 -7.84 -13.26
C LYS A 162 8.45 -6.76 -12.83
N ALA A 163 8.52 -6.28 -11.59
CA ALA A 163 7.65 -5.21 -11.10
C ALA A 163 7.83 -3.92 -11.92
N ILE A 164 9.08 -3.53 -12.19
CA ILE A 164 9.45 -2.35 -12.98
C ILE A 164 8.93 -2.49 -14.42
N ALA A 165 9.15 -3.64 -15.05
CA ALA A 165 8.65 -3.92 -16.41
C ALA A 165 7.11 -3.82 -16.51
N LYS A 166 6.39 -4.03 -15.40
CA LYS A 166 4.93 -3.87 -15.30
C LYS A 166 4.50 -2.46 -14.86
N GLY A 167 5.45 -1.52 -14.67
CA GLY A 167 5.17 -0.12 -14.36
C GLY A 167 5.37 0.29 -12.90
N TYR A 168 5.98 -0.54 -12.05
CA TYR A 168 6.36 -0.12 -10.71
C TYR A 168 7.44 0.96 -10.78
N ASN A 169 7.18 2.11 -10.16
CA ASN A 169 8.04 3.31 -10.29
C ASN A 169 8.22 4.10 -8.97
N ASN A 170 8.04 3.45 -7.83
CA ASN A 170 8.26 4.11 -6.54
C ASN A 170 9.75 4.13 -6.15
N TRP A 171 10.55 4.84 -6.93
CA TRP A 171 12.02 4.92 -6.77
C TRP A 171 12.43 5.44 -5.40
N LYS A 172 11.68 6.42 -4.87
CA LYS A 172 11.94 6.92 -3.52
C LYS A 172 11.83 5.81 -2.48
N TYR A 173 10.80 4.98 -2.58
CA TYR A 173 10.60 3.85 -1.67
C TYR A 173 11.74 2.83 -1.81
N LEU A 174 12.10 2.44 -3.03
CA LEU A 174 13.20 1.51 -3.27
C LEU A 174 14.53 2.00 -2.65
N LYS A 175 14.80 3.31 -2.77
CA LYS A 175 16.02 3.93 -2.23
C LYS A 175 16.07 4.00 -0.70
N THR A 176 14.92 3.96 -0.01
CA THR A 176 14.81 4.24 1.43
C THR A 176 14.17 3.14 2.27
N SER A 177 13.57 2.12 1.66
CA SER A 177 12.91 1.03 2.39
C SER A 177 13.93 0.15 3.09
N LYS A 178 13.68 -0.15 4.36
CA LYS A 178 14.50 -1.06 5.17
C LYS A 178 14.44 -2.51 4.68
N THR A 179 13.37 -2.90 4.00
CA THR A 179 13.23 -4.26 3.45
C THR A 179 14.27 -4.60 2.40
N TYR A 180 14.91 -3.59 1.79
CA TYR A 180 16.01 -3.77 0.83
C TYR A 180 17.40 -3.59 1.46
N ASP A 181 17.53 -3.35 2.76
CA ASP A 181 18.84 -3.03 3.39
C ASP A 181 19.85 -4.17 3.20
N ALA A 182 19.42 -5.43 3.31
CA ALA A 182 20.31 -6.59 3.15
C ALA A 182 20.94 -6.69 1.74
N ILE A 183 20.29 -6.14 0.72
CA ILE A 183 20.78 -6.21 -0.67
C ILE A 183 21.14 -4.85 -1.25
N ARG A 184 21.06 -3.78 -0.46
CA ARG A 184 21.23 -2.40 -0.90
C ARG A 184 22.53 -2.16 -1.64
N ASN A 185 23.62 -2.79 -1.20
CA ASN A 185 24.94 -2.65 -1.80
C ASN A 185 25.25 -3.73 -2.85
N HIS A 186 24.32 -4.65 -3.10
CA HIS A 186 24.54 -5.70 -4.10
C HIS A 186 24.52 -5.12 -5.52
N PRO A 187 25.45 -5.56 -6.42
CA PRO A 187 25.58 -5.01 -7.76
C PRO A 187 24.29 -4.97 -8.56
N CYS A 188 23.46 -6.03 -8.53
CA CYS A 188 22.20 -6.08 -9.27
C CYS A 188 21.19 -5.02 -8.80
N PHE A 189 21.13 -4.74 -7.48
CA PHE A 189 20.23 -3.70 -6.94
C PHE A 189 20.74 -2.30 -7.29
N GLN A 190 22.05 -2.09 -7.18
CA GLN A 190 22.70 -0.82 -7.55
C GLN A 190 22.51 -0.49 -9.03
N GLU A 191 22.60 -1.47 -9.92
CA GLU A 191 22.32 -1.31 -11.35
C GLU A 191 20.88 -0.80 -11.58
N ILE A 192 19.89 -1.44 -10.92
CA ILE A 192 18.48 -1.03 -11.02
C ILE A 192 18.26 0.41 -10.53
N ILE A 193 18.90 0.79 -9.42
CA ILE A 193 18.72 2.15 -8.85
C ILE A 193 19.42 3.20 -9.70
N LYS A 194 20.61 2.91 -10.27
CA LYS A 194 21.36 3.84 -11.11
C LYS A 194 20.70 4.10 -12.46
N SER A 195 20.05 3.10 -13.04
CA SER A 195 19.34 3.26 -14.32
C SER A 195 18.07 4.10 -14.22
N HIS A 196 17.69 4.51 -12.99
CA HIS A 196 16.49 5.31 -12.73
C HIS A 196 16.79 6.40 -11.67
N PRO A 197 17.48 7.48 -12.05
CA PRO A 197 17.95 8.56 -11.16
C PRO A 197 16.82 9.39 -10.50
#